data_e12a8a0159c83123e0fc66eb5a212935
#
_entry.id   e12a8a0159c83123e0fc66eb5a212935
#
_cell.length_a   1.000
_cell.length_b   1.000
_cell.length_c   1.000
_cell.angle_alpha   90.00
_cell.angle_beta   90.00
_cell.angle_gamma   90.00
#
_symmetry.space_group_name_H-M   'P 1'
#
loop_
_entity.id
_entity.type
_entity.pdbx_description
1 polymer ?
#
loop_
_entity_poly.entity_id
_entity_poly.type
_entity_poly.pdbx_seq_one_letter_code
_entity_poly.pdbx_strand_id
1 'polypeptide(L)'
;MHEDTLARVDLFRSLDKKDLRLLAASCQERKYSAGSALMKQGDTGVGLYVITSGKVRVTRASSPDRAEEELDIVGTGSVLGEMALLDDLPRSATVTAIEDVTALLLPVWEFRTTLQTHPDIAVRLLAVLSRRLRKAENRSSDQ
;
A
#
# COMPACT_ATOMS: atom_id res chain seq x y z
N MET A 1 17.10 6.30 -8.51
CA MET A 1 16.05 7.26 -8.18
C MET A 1 14.97 6.66 -7.28
N HIS A 2 14.31 5.59 -7.72
CA HIS A 2 13.26 4.98 -6.91
C HIS A 2 13.80 4.22 -5.70
N GLU A 3 15.03 3.74 -5.74
CA GLU A 3 15.63 3.01 -4.62
C GLU A 3 15.73 3.85 -3.35
N ASP A 4 15.96 5.16 -3.46
CA ASP A 4 15.99 6.02 -2.28
C ASP A 4 14.62 6.14 -1.62
N THR A 5 13.58 6.20 -2.43
CA THR A 5 12.20 6.22 -1.95
C THR A 5 11.86 4.92 -1.26
N LEU A 6 12.20 3.79 -1.89
CA LEU A 6 11.93 2.47 -1.34
C LEU A 6 12.71 2.21 -0.05
N ALA A 7 13.93 2.72 0.05
CA ALA A 7 14.75 2.58 1.25
C ALA A 7 14.13 3.23 2.49
N ARG A 8 13.28 4.24 2.28
CA ARG A 8 12.59 4.94 3.38
C ARG A 8 11.34 4.22 3.84
N VAL A 9 10.85 3.26 3.05
CA VAL A 9 9.69 2.45 3.42
C VAL A 9 10.13 1.43 4.46
N ASP A 10 9.46 1.42 5.61
CA ASP A 10 9.82 0.55 6.73
C ASP A 10 9.95 -0.92 6.32
N LEU A 11 9.05 -1.36 5.45
CA LEU A 11 9.01 -2.73 4.94
C LEU A 11 10.29 -3.15 4.23
N PHE A 12 10.99 -2.21 3.59
CA PHE A 12 12.17 -2.48 2.77
C PHE A 12 13.49 -2.05 3.40
N ARG A 13 13.49 -1.61 4.65
CA ARG A 13 14.69 -1.12 5.33
C ARG A 13 15.81 -2.15 5.46
N SER A 14 15.46 -3.43 5.52
CA SER A 14 16.45 -4.51 5.67
C SER A 14 17.14 -4.87 4.37
N LEU A 15 16.66 -4.36 3.24
CA LEU A 15 17.25 -4.68 1.94
C LEU A 15 18.55 -3.93 1.71
N ASP A 16 19.51 -4.60 1.10
CA ASP A 16 20.73 -3.94 0.65
C ASP A 16 20.48 -3.15 -0.64
N LYS A 17 21.49 -2.40 -1.07
CA LYS A 17 21.37 -1.55 -2.26
C LYS A 17 21.04 -2.33 -3.52
N LYS A 18 21.59 -3.53 -3.66
CA LYS A 18 21.36 -4.39 -4.82
C LYS A 18 19.89 -4.81 -4.91
N ASP A 19 19.34 -5.23 -3.79
CA ASP A 19 17.94 -5.66 -3.72
C ASP A 19 16.99 -4.49 -3.93
N LEU A 20 17.30 -3.33 -3.36
CA LEU A 20 16.52 -2.11 -3.58
C LEU A 20 16.51 -1.69 -5.05
N ARG A 21 17.62 -1.83 -5.76
CA ARG A 21 17.70 -1.55 -7.19
C ARG A 21 16.81 -2.50 -8.00
N LEU A 22 16.82 -3.78 -7.64
CA LEU A 22 15.98 -4.78 -8.31
C LEU A 22 14.50 -4.45 -8.14
N LEU A 23 14.08 -4.14 -6.92
CA LEU A 23 12.71 -3.73 -6.65
C LEU A 23 12.35 -2.44 -7.39
N ALA A 24 13.23 -1.46 -7.35
CA ALA A 24 13.01 -0.17 -8.00
C ALA A 24 12.83 -0.33 -9.52
N ALA A 25 13.61 -1.22 -10.12
CA ALA A 25 13.50 -1.51 -11.56
C ALA A 25 12.15 -2.14 -11.93
N SER A 26 11.51 -2.82 -10.98
CA SER A 26 10.20 -3.44 -11.18
C SER A 26 9.04 -2.49 -10.93
N CYS A 27 9.30 -1.35 -10.30
CA CYS A 27 8.27 -0.35 -10.01
C CYS A 27 7.95 0.48 -11.25
N GLN A 28 6.67 0.84 -11.38
CA GLN A 28 6.19 1.73 -12.43
C GLN A 28 5.73 3.03 -11.79
N GLU A 29 6.18 4.16 -12.31
CA GLU A 29 5.68 5.44 -11.86
C GLU A 29 4.30 5.70 -12.46
N ARG A 30 3.35 6.05 -11.62
CA ARG A 30 1.97 6.36 -12.00
C ARG A 30 1.60 7.74 -11.48
N LYS A 31 0.89 8.50 -12.31
CA LYS A 31 0.40 9.83 -11.97
C LYS A 31 -1.12 9.84 -11.98
N TYR A 32 -1.69 10.50 -10.98
CA TYR A 32 -3.15 10.58 -10.81
C TYR A 32 -3.54 12.02 -10.58
N SER A 33 -4.52 12.50 -11.35
CA SER A 33 -5.08 13.83 -11.13
C SER A 33 -5.97 13.85 -9.89
N ALA A 34 -6.09 15.00 -9.27
CA ALA A 34 -7.01 15.20 -8.14
C ALA A 34 -8.40 14.66 -8.51
N GLY A 35 -9.00 13.89 -7.62
CA GLY A 35 -10.30 13.26 -7.82
C GLY A 35 -10.25 11.87 -8.44
N SER A 36 -9.10 11.44 -8.98
CA SER A 36 -8.95 10.10 -9.59
C SER A 36 -8.74 9.04 -8.53
N ALA A 37 -9.24 7.83 -8.79
CA ALA A 37 -9.02 6.69 -7.90
C ALA A 37 -7.74 5.95 -8.27
N LEU A 38 -6.90 5.67 -7.25
CA LEU A 38 -5.76 4.76 -7.39
C LEU A 38 -6.23 3.32 -7.29
N MET A 39 -7.17 3.09 -6.39
CA MET A 39 -7.77 1.78 -6.12
C MET A 39 -9.23 1.97 -5.83
N LYS A 40 -10.05 0.98 -6.20
CA LYS A 40 -11.48 0.95 -5.88
C LYS A 40 -11.80 -0.27 -5.04
N GLN A 41 -12.59 -0.08 -3.98
CA GLN A 41 -13.08 -1.15 -3.15
C GLN A 41 -13.76 -2.21 -4.03
N GLY A 42 -13.44 -3.47 -3.80
CA GLY A 42 -14.00 -4.60 -4.54
C GLY A 42 -13.22 -5.00 -5.78
N ASP A 43 -12.33 -4.15 -6.29
CA ASP A 43 -11.53 -4.49 -7.46
C ASP A 43 -10.38 -5.43 -7.09
N THR A 44 -9.90 -6.18 -8.08
CA THR A 44 -8.71 -7.01 -7.92
C THR A 44 -7.48 -6.14 -7.82
N GLY A 45 -6.63 -6.42 -6.84
CA GLY A 45 -5.39 -5.68 -6.66
C GLY A 45 -4.33 -6.06 -7.69
N VAL A 46 -3.71 -5.05 -8.32
CA VAL A 46 -2.65 -5.26 -9.32
C VAL A 46 -1.26 -5.09 -8.72
N GLY A 47 -1.15 -4.44 -7.59
CA GLY A 47 0.15 -4.21 -6.96
C GLY A 47 0.05 -3.39 -5.68
N LEU A 48 1.22 -3.14 -5.12
CA LEU A 48 1.43 -2.30 -3.95
C LEU A 48 1.78 -0.89 -4.43
N TYR A 49 1.18 0.13 -3.80
CA TYR A 49 1.47 1.52 -4.12
C TYR A 49 2.30 2.17 -3.03
N VAL A 50 3.31 2.93 -3.43
CA VAL A 50 4.06 3.82 -2.53
C VAL A 50 3.85 5.25 -3.01
N ILE A 51 3.27 6.10 -2.16
CA ILE A 51 3.01 7.50 -2.50
C ILE A 51 4.34 8.26 -2.45
N THR A 52 4.72 8.88 -3.54
CA THR A 52 5.95 9.68 -3.61
C THR A 52 5.69 11.18 -3.53
N SER A 53 4.50 11.62 -3.95
CA SER A 53 4.05 13.00 -3.76
C SER A 53 2.53 13.08 -3.77
N GLY A 54 1.99 14.06 -3.06
CA GLY A 54 0.55 14.28 -2.99
C GLY A 54 -0.11 13.59 -1.81
N LYS A 55 -1.43 13.70 -1.74
CA LYS A 55 -2.25 13.13 -0.66
C LYS A 55 -3.43 12.37 -1.24
N VAL A 56 -3.80 11.30 -0.55
CA VAL A 56 -4.93 10.46 -0.92
C VAL A 56 -5.87 10.29 0.26
N ARG A 57 -7.14 10.08 -0.06
CA ARG A 57 -8.18 9.76 0.92
C ARG A 57 -8.53 8.28 0.79
N VAL A 58 -8.53 7.59 1.92
CA VAL A 58 -8.92 6.18 2.01
C VAL A 58 -10.35 6.13 2.54
N THR A 59 -11.24 5.51 1.77
CA THR A 59 -12.66 5.40 2.12
C THR A 59 -13.12 3.95 1.98
N ARG A 60 -14.20 3.63 2.67
CA ARG A 60 -14.83 2.31 2.59
C ARG A 60 -16.32 2.41 2.83
N ALA A 61 -17.09 1.70 2.01
CA ALA A 61 -18.51 1.51 2.24
C ALA A 61 -18.73 0.17 2.94
N SER A 62 -19.56 0.14 3.98
CA SER A 62 -19.87 -1.10 4.71
C SER A 62 -20.81 -2.01 3.91
N SER A 63 -21.55 -1.44 2.96
CA SER A 63 -22.39 -2.16 2.01
C SER A 63 -22.60 -1.31 0.78
N PRO A 64 -23.04 -1.90 -0.37
CA PRO A 64 -23.25 -1.12 -1.60
C PRO A 64 -24.28 0.00 -1.45
N ASP A 65 -25.20 -0.13 -0.48
CA ASP A 65 -26.29 0.84 -0.27
C ASP A 65 -25.90 1.96 0.70
N ARG A 66 -24.74 1.90 1.29
CA ARG A 66 -24.30 2.89 2.26
C ARG A 66 -23.24 3.82 1.70
N ALA A 67 -23.24 5.06 2.19
CA ALA A 67 -22.23 6.03 1.83
C ALA A 67 -20.86 5.57 2.33
N GLU A 68 -19.81 5.96 1.61
CA GLU A 68 -18.44 5.70 2.00
C GLU A 68 -18.08 6.50 3.25
N GLU A 69 -17.35 5.86 4.14
CA GLU A 69 -16.76 6.51 5.31
C GLU A 69 -15.28 6.77 5.05
N GLU A 70 -14.82 7.95 5.43
CA GLU A 70 -13.40 8.26 5.39
C GLU A 70 -12.68 7.52 6.52
N LEU A 71 -11.70 6.69 6.13
CA LEU A 71 -10.90 5.95 7.09
C LEU A 71 -9.62 6.70 7.45
N ASP A 72 -8.99 7.35 6.47
CA ASP A 72 -7.71 8.01 6.66
C ASP A 72 -7.39 8.94 5.50
N ILE A 73 -6.47 9.87 5.75
CA ILE A 73 -5.81 10.68 4.73
C ILE A 73 -4.32 10.45 4.90
N VAL A 74 -3.67 9.98 3.84
CA VAL A 74 -2.24 9.64 3.88
C VAL A 74 -1.50 10.31 2.73
N GLY A 75 -0.22 10.48 2.90
CA GLY A 75 0.62 11.22 1.95
C GLY A 75 1.93 10.51 1.62
N THR A 76 2.92 11.30 1.28
CA THR A 76 4.24 10.83 0.86
C THR A 76 4.83 9.82 1.85
N GLY A 77 5.33 8.73 1.31
CA GLY A 77 5.93 7.64 2.09
C GLY A 77 4.97 6.54 2.50
N SER A 78 3.66 6.74 2.29
CA SER A 78 2.66 5.74 2.65
C SER A 78 2.64 4.59 1.66
N VAL A 79 2.43 3.38 2.19
CA VAL A 79 2.28 2.14 1.42
C VAL A 79 0.83 1.72 1.46
N LEU A 80 0.27 1.42 0.31
CA LEU A 80 -1.15 1.07 0.16
C LEU A 80 -1.31 -0.22 -0.64
N GLY A 81 -2.31 -1.01 -0.27
CA GLY A 81 -2.72 -2.17 -1.05
C GLY A 81 -1.99 -3.47 -0.71
N GLU A 82 -1.17 -3.50 0.36
CA GLU A 82 -0.39 -4.68 0.73
C GLU A 82 -1.26 -5.86 1.15
N MET A 83 -2.42 -5.63 1.76
CA MET A 83 -3.28 -6.74 2.23
C MET A 83 -3.83 -7.57 1.08
N ALA A 84 -4.34 -6.93 0.03
CA ALA A 84 -4.89 -7.63 -1.12
C ALA A 84 -3.83 -8.44 -1.88
N LEU A 85 -2.55 -8.07 -1.76
CA LEU A 85 -1.46 -8.80 -2.37
C LEU A 85 -1.15 -10.11 -1.67
N LEU A 86 -1.49 -10.20 -0.38
CA LEU A 86 -1.18 -11.36 0.45
C LEU A 86 -2.26 -12.44 0.38
N ASP A 87 -3.52 -12.03 0.30
CA ASP A 87 -4.65 -12.96 0.43
C ASP A 87 -5.48 -13.14 -0.85
N ASP A 88 -5.13 -12.47 -1.93
CA ASP A 88 -5.85 -12.47 -3.21
C ASP A 88 -7.32 -12.02 -3.11
N LEU A 89 -7.69 -11.42 -2.00
CA LEU A 89 -9.03 -10.87 -1.82
C LEU A 89 -9.15 -9.52 -2.54
N PRO A 90 -10.38 -9.10 -2.88
CA PRO A 90 -10.60 -7.79 -3.48
C PRO A 90 -10.11 -6.67 -2.57
N ARG A 91 -9.84 -5.49 -3.16
CA ARG A 91 -9.44 -4.30 -2.42
C ARG A 91 -10.45 -4.00 -1.31
N SER A 92 -9.95 -3.79 -0.10
CA SER A 92 -10.80 -3.54 1.08
C SER A 92 -11.28 -2.10 1.16
N ALA A 93 -10.71 -1.19 0.39
CA ALA A 93 -11.02 0.23 0.45
C ALA A 93 -10.79 0.89 -0.91
N THR A 94 -11.38 2.07 -1.06
CA THR A 94 -11.15 2.96 -2.20
C THR A 94 -10.10 3.99 -1.78
N VAL A 95 -9.16 4.29 -2.67
CA VAL A 95 -8.14 5.32 -2.47
C VAL A 95 -8.26 6.33 -3.59
N THR A 96 -8.56 7.58 -3.22
CA THR A 96 -8.81 8.68 -4.16
C THR A 96 -7.80 9.79 -3.94
N ALA A 97 -7.23 10.31 -5.03
CA ALA A 97 -6.31 11.43 -4.97
C ALA A 97 -7.06 12.71 -4.54
N ILE A 98 -6.59 13.35 -3.47
CA ILE A 98 -7.14 14.63 -3.01
C ILE A 98 -6.55 15.78 -3.84
N GLU A 99 -5.28 15.64 -4.18
CA GLU A 99 -4.53 16.55 -5.04
C GLU A 99 -3.81 15.71 -6.09
N ASP A 100 -3.05 16.30 -6.98
CA ASP A 100 -2.27 15.53 -7.95
C ASP A 100 -1.27 14.65 -7.20
N VAL A 101 -1.25 13.36 -7.53
CA VAL A 101 -0.48 12.35 -6.84
C VAL A 101 0.48 11.66 -7.81
N THR A 102 1.68 11.42 -7.34
CA THR A 102 2.62 10.50 -7.99
C THR A 102 2.85 9.32 -7.06
N ALA A 103 2.81 8.13 -7.60
CA ALA A 103 3.02 6.89 -6.83
C ALA A 103 3.88 5.92 -7.62
N LEU A 104 4.57 5.05 -6.89
CA LEU A 104 5.25 3.89 -7.48
C LEU A 104 4.35 2.68 -7.33
N LEU A 105 4.13 1.97 -8.41
CA LEU A 105 3.39 0.70 -8.41
C LEU A 105 4.38 -0.46 -8.50
N LEU A 106 4.38 -1.32 -7.50
CA LEU A 106 5.13 -2.58 -7.51
C LEU A 106 4.14 -3.70 -7.82
N PRO A 107 4.21 -4.34 -9.00
CA PRO A 107 3.25 -5.39 -9.37
C PRO A 107 3.25 -6.57 -8.39
N VAL A 108 2.08 -7.20 -8.24
CA VAL A 108 1.85 -8.26 -7.24
C VAL A 108 2.83 -9.44 -7.40
N TRP A 109 3.09 -9.88 -8.61
CA TRP A 109 3.95 -11.03 -8.84
C TRP A 109 5.42 -10.72 -8.54
N GLU A 110 5.85 -9.50 -8.81
CA GLU A 110 7.20 -9.04 -8.43
C GLU A 110 7.36 -9.02 -6.92
N PHE A 111 6.34 -8.52 -6.22
CA PHE A 111 6.35 -8.46 -4.77
C PHE A 111 6.38 -9.85 -4.16
N ARG A 112 5.59 -10.78 -4.68
CA ARG A 112 5.59 -12.19 -4.21
C ARG A 112 6.94 -12.85 -4.42
N THR A 113 7.56 -12.64 -5.57
CA THR A 113 8.91 -13.16 -5.85
C THR A 113 9.90 -12.61 -4.84
N THR A 114 9.82 -11.33 -4.54
CA THR A 114 10.67 -10.69 -3.53
C THR A 114 10.49 -11.34 -2.17
N LEU A 115 9.25 -11.59 -1.74
CA LEU A 115 8.98 -12.23 -0.45
C LEU A 115 9.57 -13.66 -0.39
N GLN A 116 9.54 -14.38 -1.50
CA GLN A 116 10.08 -15.73 -1.57
C GLN A 116 11.61 -15.76 -1.52
N THR A 117 12.25 -14.77 -2.15
CA THR A 117 13.71 -14.68 -2.19
C THR A 117 14.30 -13.95 -0.99
N HIS A 118 13.49 -13.15 -0.30
CA HIS A 118 13.89 -12.38 0.88
C HIS A 118 12.89 -12.59 2.02
N PRO A 119 12.93 -13.75 2.69
CA PRO A 119 11.95 -14.08 3.74
C PRO A 119 11.93 -13.09 4.90
N ASP A 120 13.02 -12.37 5.16
CA ASP A 120 13.10 -11.34 6.19
C ASP A 120 12.09 -10.21 5.94
N ILE A 121 11.82 -9.89 4.68
CA ILE A 121 10.80 -8.90 4.33
C ILE A 121 9.42 -9.42 4.74
N ALA A 122 9.14 -10.70 4.49
CA ALA A 122 7.88 -11.31 4.90
C ALA A 122 7.70 -11.25 6.42
N VAL A 123 8.75 -11.51 7.19
CA VAL A 123 8.70 -11.42 8.65
C VAL A 123 8.41 -9.98 9.08
N ARG A 124 9.04 -8.98 8.47
CA ARG A 124 8.78 -7.57 8.77
C ARG A 124 7.34 -7.18 8.43
N LEU A 125 6.82 -7.66 7.30
CA LEU A 125 5.45 -7.40 6.91
C LEU A 125 4.47 -7.97 7.93
N LEU A 126 4.73 -9.18 8.43
CA LEU A 126 3.93 -9.78 9.49
C LEU A 126 3.92 -8.92 10.75
N ALA A 127 5.06 -8.35 11.13
CA ALA A 127 5.14 -7.46 12.28
C ALA A 127 4.32 -6.18 12.07
N VAL A 128 4.36 -5.59 10.87
CA VAL A 128 3.56 -4.42 10.54
C VAL A 128 2.07 -4.73 10.63
N LEU A 129 1.65 -5.86 10.05
CA LEU A 129 0.26 -6.30 10.10
C LEU A 129 -0.20 -6.60 11.53
N SER A 130 0.68 -7.19 12.34
CA SER A 130 0.41 -7.45 13.75
C SER A 130 0.13 -6.16 14.50
N ARG A 131 0.93 -5.13 14.28
CA ARG A 131 0.71 -3.81 14.89
C ARG A 131 -0.61 -3.18 14.48
N ARG A 132 -0.95 -3.30 13.19
CA ARG A 132 -2.23 -2.80 12.67
C ARG A 132 -3.42 -3.54 13.29
N LEU A 133 -3.29 -4.84 13.44
CA LEU A 133 -4.32 -5.67 14.06
C LEU A 133 -4.54 -5.28 15.52
N ARG A 134 -3.46 -5.09 16.28
CA ARG A 134 -3.55 -4.63 17.68
C ARG A 134 -4.25 -3.27 17.79
N LYS A 135 -3.95 -2.34 16.87
CA LYS A 135 -4.63 -1.06 16.82
C LYS A 135 -6.14 -1.22 16.60
N ALA A 136 -6.53 -2.09 15.68
CA ALA A 136 -7.93 -2.36 15.40
C ALA A 136 -8.64 -2.98 16.60
N GLU A 137 -8.00 -3.93 17.29
CA GLU A 137 -8.53 -4.56 18.50
C GLU A 137 -8.70 -3.53 19.63
N ASN A 138 -7.71 -2.66 19.82
CA ASN A 138 -7.78 -1.61 20.85
C ASN A 138 -8.92 -0.62 20.58
N ARG A 139 -9.16 -0.27 19.31
CA ARG A 139 -10.30 0.58 18.94
C ARG A 139 -11.63 -0.09 19.27
N SER A 140 -11.73 -1.40 19.04
CA SER A 140 -12.94 -2.17 19.39
C SER A 140 -13.12 -2.24 20.91
N SER A 141 -12.03 -2.35 21.67
CA SER A 141 -12.08 -2.42 23.14
C SER A 141 -12.50 -1.10 23.78
N ASP A 142 -12.18 0.02 23.16
CA ASP A 142 -12.47 1.36 23.65
C ASP A 142 -13.92 1.78 23.40
N GLN A 143 -14.68 0.96 22.72
CA GLN A 143 -16.09 1.17 22.46
C GLN A 143 -16.94 0.28 23.37
#